data_9b4d6604c107690b9ffeb269a5557f72
#
_entry.id   9b4d6604c107690b9ffeb269a5557f72
#
_cell.length_a   1.000
_cell.length_b   1.000
_cell.length_c   1.000
_cell.angle_alpha   90.00
_cell.angle_beta   90.00
_cell.angle_gamma   90.00
#
_symmetry.space_group_name_H-M   'P 1'
#
loop_
_entity.id
_entity.type
_entity.pdbx_description
1 polymer ?
#
loop_
_entity_poly.entity_id
_entity_poly.type
_entity_poly.pdbx_seq_one_letter_code
_entity_poly.pdbx_strand_id
1 'polypeptide(L)' 'MNNLIDLEKKINSELGTKINSSEIKHNQLYLEIDSEDLIDVVLFVKTNKNTKFRQLIDITVVD' A
#
# COMPACT_ATOMS: atom_id res chain seq x y z
N MET A 1 4.14 -12.45 -14.50
CA MET A 1 4.61 -12.20 -13.15
C MET A 1 3.89 -11.01 -12.55
N ASN A 2 3.36 -11.16 -11.37
CA ASN A 2 2.52 -10.11 -10.82
C ASN A 2 3.17 -9.47 -9.60
N ASN A 3 3.90 -8.40 -9.85
CA ASN A 3 4.64 -7.72 -8.79
C ASN A 3 3.73 -7.01 -7.79
N LEU A 4 2.51 -6.65 -8.20
CA LEU A 4 1.58 -6.00 -7.30
C LEU A 4 1.09 -6.97 -6.21
N ILE A 5 0.93 -8.23 -6.55
CA ILE A 5 0.54 -9.22 -5.55
C ILE A 5 1.65 -9.37 -4.50
N ASP A 6 2.89 -9.40 -4.94
CA ASP A 6 4.01 -9.49 -4.01
C ASP A 6 4.09 -8.24 -3.13
N LEU A 7 3.86 -7.08 -3.73
CA LEU A 7 3.87 -5.83 -2.98
C LEU A 7 2.74 -5.80 -1.96
N GLU A 8 1.55 -6.24 -2.35
CA GLU A 8 0.42 -6.30 -1.43
C GLU A 8 0.73 -7.21 -0.25
N LYS A 9 1.32 -8.37 -0.51
CA LYS A 9 1.67 -9.29 0.56
C LYS A 9 2.69 -8.68 1.49
N LYS A 10 3.67 -7.97 0.95
CA LYS A 10 4.68 -7.33 1.78
C LYS A 10 4.07 -6.24 2.64
N ILE A 11 3.20 -5.41 2.06
CA ILE A 11 2.54 -4.35 2.80
C ILE A 11 1.69 -4.94 3.91
N ASN A 12 0.92 -5.98 3.62
CA ASN A 12 0.09 -6.62 4.63
C ASN A 12 0.92 -7.26 5.73
N SER A 13 2.08 -7.78 5.40
CA SER A 13 2.97 -8.37 6.40
C SER A 13 3.56 -7.32 7.32
N GLU A 14 3.95 -6.18 6.77
CA GLU A 14 4.61 -5.13 7.54
C GLU A 14 3.62 -4.17 8.19
N LEU A 15 2.53 -3.88 7.51
CA LEU A 15 1.58 -2.86 7.94
C LEU A 15 0.16 -3.41 8.09
N GLY A 16 0.01 -4.71 8.28
CA GLY A 16 -1.30 -5.34 8.28
C GLY A 16 -2.29 -4.71 9.25
N THR A 17 -1.80 -4.32 10.43
CA THR A 17 -2.69 -3.73 11.44
C THR A 17 -3.06 -2.29 11.11
N LYS A 18 -2.37 -1.68 10.14
CA LYS A 18 -2.61 -0.28 9.76
C LYS A 18 -3.35 -0.16 8.44
N ILE A 19 -3.61 -1.27 7.79
CA ILE A 19 -4.33 -1.28 6.51
C ILE A 19 -5.72 -1.83 6.76
N ASN A 20 -6.74 -1.03 6.47
CA ASN A 20 -8.12 -1.47 6.62
C ASN A 20 -8.52 -2.45 5.52
N SER A 21 -8.11 -2.13 4.29
CA SER A 21 -8.37 -3.04 3.18
C SER A 21 -7.37 -2.78 2.07
N SER A 22 -7.19 -3.78 1.24
CA SER A 22 -6.34 -3.66 0.06
C SER A 22 -6.98 -4.41 -1.09
N GLU A 23 -6.78 -3.88 -2.29
CA GLU A 23 -7.38 -4.47 -3.47
C GLU A 23 -6.48 -4.18 -4.67
N ILE A 24 -6.34 -5.16 -5.56
CA ILE A 24 -5.63 -4.95 -6.82
C ILE A 24 -6.67 -4.94 -7.93
N LYS A 25 -6.65 -3.86 -8.72
CA LYS A 25 -7.63 -3.64 -9.76
C LYS A 25 -7.01 -2.80 -10.86
N HIS A 26 -7.21 -3.19 -12.11
CA HIS A 26 -6.69 -2.44 -13.26
C HIS A 26 -5.19 -2.19 -13.16
N ASN A 27 -4.45 -3.18 -12.68
CA ASN A 27 -3.00 -3.11 -12.50
C ASN A 27 -2.57 -2.05 -11.50
N GLN A 28 -3.46 -1.71 -10.56
CA GLN A 28 -3.15 -0.78 -9.49
C GLN A 28 -3.51 -1.39 -8.15
N LEU A 29 -2.75 -1.03 -7.14
CA LEU A 29 -3.00 -1.46 -5.76
C LEU A 29 -3.71 -0.34 -5.03
N TYR A 30 -4.88 -0.64 -4.50
CA TYR A 30 -5.68 0.32 -3.74
C TYR A 30 -5.61 -0.04 -2.27
N LEU A 31 -5.20 0.91 -1.46
CA LEU A 31 -5.10 0.72 -0.01
C LEU A 31 -6.05 1.67 0.68
N GLU A 32 -6.78 1.16 1.66
CA GLU A 32 -7.63 1.97 2.50
C GLU A 32 -7.05 1.96 3.91
N ILE A 33 -6.75 3.14 4.44
CA ILE A 33 -6.09 3.27 5.73
C ILE A 33 -6.76 4.38 6.54
N ASP A 34 -6.55 4.35 7.86
CA ASP A 34 -7.00 5.42 8.72
C ASP A 34 -6.05 6.61 8.62
N SER A 35 -6.59 7.81 8.85
CA SER A 35 -5.80 9.03 8.73
C SER A 35 -4.62 9.04 9.69
N GLU A 36 -4.77 8.43 10.86
CA GLU A 36 -3.69 8.42 11.85
C GLU A 36 -2.53 7.51 11.43
N ASP A 37 -2.77 6.60 10.52
CA ASP A 37 -1.74 5.68 10.02
C ASP A 37 -1.13 6.14 8.70
N LEU A 38 -1.63 7.25 8.17
CA LEU A 38 -1.21 7.71 6.84
C LEU A 38 0.30 7.94 6.77
N ILE A 39 0.87 8.59 7.77
CA ILE A 39 2.30 8.92 7.75
C ILE A 39 3.13 7.64 7.72
N ASP A 40 2.76 6.65 8.54
CA ASP A 40 3.50 5.41 8.58
C ASP A 40 3.46 4.68 7.25
N VAL A 41 2.28 4.64 6.63
CA VAL A 41 2.12 3.96 5.35
C VAL A 41 2.89 4.68 4.25
N VAL A 42 2.79 6.01 4.22
CA VAL A 42 3.51 6.79 3.21
C VAL A 42 5.01 6.62 3.36
N LEU A 43 5.51 6.65 4.60
CA LEU A 43 6.94 6.45 4.84
C LEU A 43 7.39 5.06 4.40
N PHE A 44 6.57 4.05 4.66
CA PHE A 44 6.91 2.70 4.21
C PHE A 44 7.05 2.64 2.69
N VAL A 45 6.09 3.22 1.99
CA VAL A 45 6.10 3.22 0.52
C VAL A 45 7.31 4.00 0.00
N LYS A 46 7.61 5.14 0.61
CA LYS A 46 8.74 5.97 0.17
C LYS A 46 10.08 5.30 0.40
N THR A 47 10.23 4.61 1.52
CA THR A 47 11.51 3.98 1.84
C THR A 47 11.70 2.64 1.16
N ASN A 48 10.64 2.10 0.57
CA ASN A 48 10.75 0.86 -0.17
C ASN A 48 11.53 1.09 -1.45
N LYS A 49 12.52 0.23 -1.70
CA LYS A 49 13.41 0.42 -2.84
C LYS A 49 12.71 0.19 -4.17
N ASN A 50 11.56 -0.42 -4.17
CA ASN A 50 10.80 -0.65 -5.40
C ASN A 50 9.99 0.59 -5.75
N THR A 51 10.69 1.69 -6.00
CA THR A 51 10.05 2.97 -6.24
C THR A 51 9.19 2.99 -7.48
N LYS A 52 9.45 2.11 -8.43
CA LYS A 52 8.64 2.06 -9.64
C LYS A 52 7.19 1.69 -9.39
N PHE A 53 6.90 1.11 -8.22
CA PHE A 53 5.53 0.75 -7.86
C PHE A 53 4.74 1.90 -7.26
N ARG A 54 5.40 3.02 -6.96
CA ARG A 54 4.73 4.15 -6.34
C ARG A 54 3.58 4.69 -7.20
N GLN A 55 3.74 4.65 -8.51
CA GLN A 55 2.71 5.12 -9.43
C GLN A 55 1.54 4.16 -9.53
N LEU A 56 1.72 2.93 -9.05
CA LEU A 56 0.70 1.89 -9.13
C LEU A 56 -0.04 1.71 -7.81
N ILE A 57 0.25 2.56 -6.82
CA ILE A 57 -0.39 2.48 -5.51
C ILE A 57 -1.28 3.70 -5.32
N ASP A 58 -2.53 3.45 -4.99
CA ASP A 58 -3.48 4.50 -4.66
C ASP A 58 -3.90 4.33 -3.21
N ILE A 59 -3.76 5.39 -2.42
CA ILE A 59 -4.07 5.33 -1.00
C ILE A 59 -5.32 6.16 -0.72
N THR A 60 -6.32 5.51 -0.13
CA THR A 60 -7.54 6.16 0.30
C THR A 60 -7.50 6.29 1.81
N VAL A 61 -7.67 7.52 2.29
CA VAL A 61 -7.63 7.80 3.73
C VAL A 61 -9.05 7.89 4.25
N VAL A 62 -9.34 7.12 5.28
CA VAL A 62 -10.63 7.13 5.95
C VAL A 62 -10.49 7.84 7.28
N ASP A 63 -11.39 8.74 7.52
CA ASP A 63 -11.34 9.57 8.73
C ASP A 63 -12.21 9.01 9.84
#